data_e21ed5bb37e806c368e24e839eaeef5c
#
_entry.id   e21ed5bb37e806c368e24e839eaeef5c
#
_cell.length_a   1.000
_cell.length_b   1.000
_cell.length_c   1.000
_cell.angle_alpha   90.00
_cell.angle_beta   90.00
_cell.angle_gamma   90.00
#
_symmetry.space_group_name_H-M   'P 1'
#
loop_
_entity.id
_entity.type
_entity.pdbx_description
1 polymer ?
#
loop_
_entity_poly.entity_id
_entity_poly.type
_entity_poly.pdbx_seq_one_letter_code
_entity_poly.pdbx_strand_id
1 'polypeptide(L)'
;MKAKNTFTIHTELMDGTLSGVRNIYMGANSTCHLYVIPRDKINVANDIANIAGQPAFYILLGDPNALKPEAYIGQTTDFSNRKNDHVQKKDFWKTALVFISDNHKIYGDDVKYLEYLGIESAQSVESFTLLNSSNPRKPNIAPYRVNDMEVFFRDIQLLTRFYGCGIFDAPVAKPQSEHLFYIHATDRPAKGIGYYDRNSKHFVLVKGCIIASKVVPSFVSIIS
;
A
#
# COMPACT_ATOMS: atom_id res chain seq x y z
N MET A 1 7.50 -21.23 25.36
CA MET A 1 7.55 -20.80 23.93
C MET A 1 6.32 -19.93 23.68
N LYS A 2 6.48 -18.63 23.33
CA LYS A 2 5.35 -17.85 22.82
C LYS A 2 4.96 -18.43 21.46
N ALA A 3 3.70 -18.82 21.31
CA ALA A 3 3.19 -19.26 20.01
C ALA A 3 3.47 -18.17 18.98
N LYS A 4 4.27 -18.48 17.96
CA LYS A 4 4.45 -17.60 16.81
C LYS A 4 3.11 -17.62 16.06
N ASN A 5 2.42 -16.49 15.98
CA ASN A 5 1.28 -16.34 15.09
C ASN A 5 1.78 -16.44 13.64
N THR A 6 1.80 -17.65 13.12
CA THR A 6 2.16 -17.91 11.71
C THR A 6 0.87 -17.90 10.91
N PHE A 7 0.87 -17.15 9.80
CA PHE A 7 -0.23 -17.17 8.81
C PHE A 7 0.35 -17.32 7.41
N THR A 8 -0.47 -17.80 6.50
CA THR A 8 -0.09 -18.00 5.10
C THR A 8 -0.75 -16.94 4.23
N ILE A 9 0.01 -16.38 3.30
CA ILE A 9 -0.51 -15.51 2.24
C ILE A 9 -0.47 -16.30 0.94
N HIS A 10 -1.62 -16.36 0.27
CA HIS A 10 -1.78 -16.95 -1.05
C HIS A 10 -1.71 -15.87 -2.12
N THR A 11 -1.12 -16.21 -3.25
CA THR A 11 -1.10 -15.35 -4.44
C THR A 11 -1.51 -16.20 -5.64
N GLU A 12 -2.62 -15.82 -6.27
CA GLU A 12 -3.11 -16.42 -7.50
C GLU A 12 -2.81 -15.51 -8.68
N LEU A 13 -2.27 -16.07 -9.74
CA LEU A 13 -2.01 -15.38 -11.01
C LEU A 13 -3.23 -15.59 -11.90
N MET A 14 -4.14 -14.62 -11.95
CA MET A 14 -5.45 -14.75 -12.59
C MET A 14 -5.39 -14.97 -14.11
N ASP A 15 -4.32 -14.51 -14.75
CA ASP A 15 -4.03 -14.71 -16.18
C ASP A 15 -2.78 -15.58 -16.42
N GLY A 16 -2.28 -16.27 -15.39
CA GLY A 16 -1.10 -17.12 -15.46
C GLY A 16 0.23 -16.36 -15.58
N THR A 17 0.25 -15.03 -15.49
CA THR A 17 1.45 -14.20 -15.63
C THR A 17 1.77 -13.41 -14.37
N LEU A 18 3.07 -13.21 -14.09
CA LEU A 18 3.51 -12.38 -12.94
C LEU A 18 3.16 -10.90 -13.10
N SER A 19 3.09 -10.40 -14.32
CA SER A 19 2.76 -9.01 -14.66
C SER A 19 1.26 -8.75 -14.81
N GLY A 20 0.44 -9.79 -14.70
CA GLY A 20 -1.00 -9.72 -14.87
C GLY A 20 -1.76 -9.40 -13.59
N VAL A 21 -3.06 -9.70 -13.63
CA VAL A 21 -3.93 -9.54 -12.46
C VAL A 21 -3.60 -10.61 -11.43
N ARG A 22 -3.42 -10.18 -10.18
CA ARG A 22 -3.13 -11.07 -9.05
C ARG A 22 -4.18 -10.94 -7.98
N ASN A 23 -4.62 -12.06 -7.42
CA ASN A 23 -5.42 -12.13 -6.21
C ASN A 23 -4.53 -12.55 -5.04
N ILE A 24 -4.44 -11.71 -4.02
CA ILE A 24 -3.60 -11.94 -2.82
C ILE A 24 -4.52 -11.95 -1.60
N TYR A 25 -4.46 -13.02 -0.81
CA TYR A 25 -5.32 -13.16 0.35
C TYR A 25 -4.65 -13.99 1.46
N MET A 26 -5.11 -13.78 2.67
CA MET A 26 -4.75 -14.64 3.81
C MET A 26 -5.73 -15.80 3.87
N GLY A 27 -5.23 -16.99 4.30
CA GLY A 27 -6.06 -18.18 4.43
C GLY A 27 -7.27 -17.99 5.36
N ALA A 28 -7.82 -19.07 5.92
CA ALA A 28 -9.11 -19.16 6.58
C ALA A 28 -9.49 -18.09 7.64
N ASN A 29 -8.55 -17.25 8.07
CA ASN A 29 -8.76 -16.27 9.15
C ASN A 29 -9.11 -14.85 8.65
N SER A 30 -9.18 -14.62 7.35
CA SER A 30 -9.51 -13.32 6.76
C SER A 30 -10.37 -13.47 5.54
N THR A 31 -11.34 -12.58 5.40
CA THR A 31 -12.20 -12.47 4.20
C THR A 31 -11.70 -11.40 3.24
N CYS A 32 -10.59 -10.73 3.58
CA CYS A 32 -10.02 -9.67 2.76
C CYS A 32 -9.22 -10.25 1.60
N HIS A 33 -9.63 -9.91 0.38
CA HIS A 33 -8.92 -10.21 -0.85
C HIS A 33 -8.40 -8.92 -1.48
N LEU A 34 -7.13 -8.92 -1.85
CA LEU A 34 -6.48 -7.86 -2.61
C LEU A 34 -6.33 -8.30 -4.06
N TYR A 35 -7.00 -7.60 -4.97
CA TYR A 35 -6.74 -7.71 -6.40
C TYR A 35 -5.77 -6.60 -6.82
N VAL A 36 -4.61 -7.02 -7.32
CA VAL A 36 -3.62 -6.12 -7.93
C VAL A 36 -3.87 -6.08 -9.42
N ILE A 37 -4.29 -4.94 -9.94
CA ILE A 37 -4.74 -4.78 -11.32
C ILE A 37 -3.86 -3.74 -12.01
N PRO A 38 -2.98 -4.14 -12.95
CA PRO A 38 -2.28 -3.22 -13.84
C PRO A 38 -3.27 -2.39 -14.67
N ARG A 39 -2.93 -1.14 -15.00
CA ARG A 39 -3.83 -0.23 -15.73
C ARG A 39 -4.28 -0.79 -17.06
N ASP A 40 -3.38 -1.39 -17.82
CA ASP A 40 -3.67 -2.02 -19.11
C ASP A 40 -4.57 -3.25 -19.01
N LYS A 41 -4.72 -3.82 -17.83
CA LYS A 41 -5.57 -4.99 -17.52
C LYS A 41 -6.89 -4.63 -16.84
N ILE A 42 -7.21 -3.35 -16.69
CA ILE A 42 -8.41 -2.94 -15.94
C ILE A 42 -9.72 -3.48 -16.54
N ASN A 43 -9.77 -3.69 -17.86
CA ASN A 43 -10.94 -4.24 -18.52
C ASN A 43 -11.13 -5.74 -18.23
N VAL A 44 -10.05 -6.49 -18.05
CA VAL A 44 -10.08 -7.91 -17.68
C VAL A 44 -10.65 -8.12 -16.27
N ALA A 45 -10.51 -7.12 -15.39
CA ALA A 45 -11.03 -7.20 -14.02
C ALA A 45 -12.55 -7.45 -13.94
N ASN A 46 -13.32 -7.17 -15.00
CA ASN A 46 -14.76 -7.47 -15.03
C ASN A 46 -15.08 -8.95 -15.19
N ASP A 47 -14.19 -9.67 -15.87
CA ASP A 47 -14.37 -11.10 -16.13
C ASP A 47 -13.99 -11.92 -14.89
N ILE A 48 -13.42 -11.24 -13.86
CA ILE A 48 -13.13 -11.83 -12.57
C ILE A 48 -14.42 -11.77 -11.73
N ALA A 49 -15.13 -12.89 -11.67
CA ALA A 49 -16.47 -13.01 -11.06
C ALA A 49 -16.60 -12.42 -9.65
N ASN A 50 -15.49 -12.38 -8.90
CA ASN A 50 -15.51 -11.93 -7.51
C ASN A 50 -15.38 -10.40 -7.33
N ILE A 51 -15.08 -9.64 -8.38
CA ILE A 51 -14.96 -8.16 -8.30
C ILE A 51 -16.23 -7.48 -8.82
N ALA A 52 -16.90 -8.11 -9.79
CA ALA A 52 -18.06 -7.54 -10.45
C ALA A 52 -19.24 -7.35 -9.48
N GLY A 53 -19.80 -6.14 -9.46
CA GLY A 53 -21.00 -5.83 -8.68
C GLY A 53 -20.80 -5.78 -7.16
N GLN A 54 -19.53 -5.77 -6.67
CA GLN A 54 -19.25 -5.77 -5.25
C GLN A 54 -18.76 -4.42 -4.73
N PRO A 55 -19.10 -4.09 -3.47
CA PRO A 55 -18.48 -2.99 -2.75
C PRO A 55 -16.96 -3.22 -2.62
N ALA A 56 -16.19 -2.19 -2.88
CA ALA A 56 -14.74 -2.23 -2.83
C ALA A 56 -14.15 -0.96 -2.23
N PHE A 57 -13.09 -1.15 -1.43
CA PHE A 57 -12.11 -0.13 -1.13
C PHE A 57 -10.97 -0.26 -2.15
N TYR A 58 -10.44 0.84 -2.67
CA TYR A 58 -9.34 0.75 -3.64
C TYR A 58 -8.31 1.87 -3.49
N ILE A 59 -7.08 1.56 -3.91
CA ILE A 59 -5.96 2.49 -3.97
C ILE A 59 -5.45 2.51 -5.41
N LEU A 60 -5.41 3.67 -6.05
CA LEU A 60 -4.74 3.87 -7.32
C LEU A 60 -3.34 4.38 -7.05
N LEU A 61 -2.33 3.66 -7.55
CA LEU A 61 -0.92 3.98 -7.38
C LEU A 61 -0.32 4.51 -8.67
N GLY A 62 0.39 5.63 -8.58
CA GLY A 62 1.16 6.24 -9.66
C GLY A 62 2.46 5.51 -9.94
N ASP A 63 3.45 6.22 -10.51
CA ASP A 63 4.76 5.66 -10.80
C ASP A 63 5.51 5.33 -9.50
N PRO A 64 5.85 4.06 -9.25
CA PRO A 64 6.57 3.65 -8.05
C PRO A 64 8.01 4.19 -7.97
N ASN A 65 8.58 4.62 -9.11
CA ASN A 65 9.94 5.18 -9.19
C ASN A 65 9.99 6.69 -8.95
N ALA A 66 8.84 7.36 -8.78
CA ALA A 66 8.80 8.77 -8.46
C ALA A 66 9.37 9.03 -7.06
N LEU A 67 10.05 10.18 -6.88
CA LEU A 67 10.60 10.61 -5.58
C LEU A 67 9.53 10.61 -4.47
N LYS A 68 8.33 11.01 -4.80
CA LYS A 68 7.14 10.90 -3.96
C LYS A 68 5.99 10.40 -4.84
N PRO A 69 5.70 9.10 -4.82
CA PRO A 69 4.65 8.53 -5.66
C PRO A 69 3.29 9.16 -5.38
N GLU A 70 2.48 9.27 -6.42
CA GLU A 70 1.10 9.72 -6.29
C GLU A 70 0.19 8.55 -5.93
N ALA A 71 -0.83 8.83 -5.13
CA ALA A 71 -1.86 7.85 -4.80
C ALA A 71 -3.23 8.52 -4.70
N TYR A 72 -4.27 7.74 -4.99
CA TYR A 72 -5.66 8.11 -4.75
C TYR A 72 -6.35 6.96 -4.03
N ILE A 73 -7.01 7.25 -2.92
CA ILE A 73 -7.78 6.29 -2.14
C ILE A 73 -9.26 6.53 -2.43
N GLY A 74 -10.01 5.47 -2.67
CA GLY A 74 -11.43 5.59 -2.97
C GLY A 74 -12.24 4.38 -2.57
N GLN A 75 -13.54 4.52 -2.67
CA GLN A 75 -14.50 3.47 -2.42
C GLN A 75 -15.57 3.42 -3.51
N THR A 76 -16.26 2.33 -3.60
CA THR A 76 -17.42 2.15 -4.48
C THR A 76 -18.32 1.06 -3.95
N THR A 77 -19.60 1.12 -4.28
CA THR A 77 -20.55 0.02 -4.06
C THR A 77 -20.53 -1.00 -5.20
N ASP A 78 -19.94 -0.63 -6.34
CA ASP A 78 -19.76 -1.50 -7.52
C ASP A 78 -18.49 -1.07 -8.27
N PHE A 79 -17.45 -1.90 -8.19
CA PHE A 79 -16.17 -1.60 -8.83
C PHE A 79 -16.27 -1.65 -10.37
N SER A 80 -17.09 -2.52 -10.92
CA SER A 80 -17.26 -2.67 -12.37
C SER A 80 -17.80 -1.40 -13.03
N ASN A 81 -18.75 -0.74 -12.38
CA ASN A 81 -19.29 0.54 -12.85
C ASN A 81 -18.32 1.69 -12.58
N ARG A 82 -17.69 1.70 -11.42
CA ARG A 82 -16.77 2.78 -11.00
C ARG A 82 -15.54 2.90 -11.88
N LYS A 83 -15.01 1.79 -12.40
CA LYS A 83 -13.84 1.80 -13.28
C LYS A 83 -14.07 2.58 -14.56
N ASN A 84 -15.28 2.52 -15.13
CA ASN A 84 -15.59 3.16 -16.42
C ASN A 84 -15.64 4.68 -16.29
N ASP A 85 -16.16 5.20 -15.18
CA ASP A 85 -16.41 6.64 -15.04
C ASP A 85 -15.29 7.39 -14.32
N HIS A 86 -14.67 6.80 -13.35
CA HIS A 86 -13.74 7.53 -12.47
C HIS A 86 -12.29 7.06 -12.56
N VAL A 87 -12.09 5.75 -12.61
CA VAL A 87 -10.73 5.17 -12.59
C VAL A 87 -10.05 5.40 -13.93
N GLN A 88 -10.76 5.24 -15.05
CA GLN A 88 -10.19 5.48 -16.38
C GLN A 88 -9.89 6.96 -16.66
N LYS A 89 -10.66 7.90 -16.09
CA LYS A 89 -10.45 9.35 -16.28
C LYS A 89 -9.23 9.91 -15.53
N LYS A 90 -8.64 9.16 -14.60
CA LYS A 90 -7.43 9.56 -13.86
C LYS A 90 -6.21 8.99 -14.59
N ASP A 91 -5.35 9.83 -15.14
CA ASP A 91 -4.23 9.38 -15.98
C ASP A 91 -2.94 9.05 -15.23
N PHE A 92 -2.83 9.44 -13.97
CA PHE A 92 -1.61 9.32 -13.18
C PHE A 92 -1.25 7.87 -12.79
N TRP A 93 -2.25 6.99 -12.59
CA TRP A 93 -2.05 5.69 -11.97
C TRP A 93 -1.57 4.62 -12.95
N LYS A 94 -0.79 3.68 -12.43
CA LYS A 94 -0.25 2.50 -13.13
C LYS A 94 -0.83 1.20 -12.61
N THR A 95 -1.17 1.13 -11.32
CA THR A 95 -1.68 -0.07 -10.66
C THR A 95 -2.83 0.30 -9.73
N ALA A 96 -3.90 -0.48 -9.78
CA ALA A 96 -4.97 -0.43 -8.80
C ALA A 96 -4.85 -1.59 -7.81
N LEU A 97 -4.91 -1.27 -6.52
CA LEU A 97 -5.08 -2.22 -5.43
C LEU A 97 -6.57 -2.18 -5.05
N VAL A 98 -7.28 -3.26 -5.29
CA VAL A 98 -8.74 -3.35 -5.05
C VAL A 98 -9.01 -4.38 -3.98
N PHE A 99 -9.63 -3.95 -2.90
CA PHE A 99 -9.95 -4.80 -1.75
C PHE A 99 -11.44 -5.06 -1.69
N ILE A 100 -11.79 -6.32 -1.64
CA ILE A 100 -13.16 -6.82 -1.48
C ILE A 100 -13.24 -7.83 -0.33
N SER A 101 -14.46 -8.17 0.07
CA SER A 101 -14.71 -9.27 1.00
C SER A 101 -15.29 -10.46 0.27
N ASP A 102 -14.65 -11.63 0.38
CA ASP A 102 -15.10 -12.87 -0.28
C ASP A 102 -16.43 -13.39 0.22
N ASN A 103 -16.79 -13.05 1.46
CA ASN A 103 -18.06 -13.46 2.07
C ASN A 103 -19.24 -12.49 1.80
N HIS A 104 -19.02 -11.46 0.96
CA HIS A 104 -20.03 -10.46 0.57
C HIS A 104 -20.69 -9.70 1.73
N LYS A 105 -20.01 -9.58 2.89
CA LYS A 105 -20.55 -8.93 4.10
C LYS A 105 -20.03 -7.51 4.31
N ILE A 106 -19.51 -6.87 3.27
CA ILE A 106 -19.15 -5.45 3.27
C ILE A 106 -20.17 -4.69 2.44
N TYR A 107 -20.68 -3.59 2.98
CA TYR A 107 -21.75 -2.78 2.40
C TYR A 107 -21.28 -1.35 2.07
N GLY A 108 -22.13 -0.54 1.45
CA GLY A 108 -21.77 0.81 1.02
C GLY A 108 -21.27 1.74 2.12
N ASP A 109 -21.82 1.65 3.34
CA ASP A 109 -21.35 2.50 4.46
C ASP A 109 -20.03 1.99 5.05
N ASP A 110 -19.77 0.68 4.96
CA ASP A 110 -18.51 0.09 5.39
C ASP A 110 -17.35 0.55 4.51
N VAL A 111 -17.51 0.54 3.18
CA VAL A 111 -16.45 1.00 2.28
C VAL A 111 -16.19 2.49 2.39
N LYS A 112 -17.20 3.30 2.75
CA LYS A 112 -17.00 4.72 3.09
C LYS A 112 -16.16 4.87 4.36
N TYR A 113 -16.41 4.01 5.36
CA TYR A 113 -15.62 4.02 6.58
C TYR A 113 -14.18 3.57 6.33
N LEU A 114 -13.97 2.56 5.48
CA LEU A 114 -12.64 2.12 5.04
C LEU A 114 -11.90 3.24 4.27
N GLU A 115 -12.59 3.98 3.40
CA GLU A 115 -12.00 5.14 2.72
C GLU A 115 -11.55 6.22 3.73
N TYR A 116 -12.38 6.52 4.72
CA TYR A 116 -12.03 7.43 5.81
C TYR A 116 -10.76 6.96 6.54
N LEU A 117 -10.72 5.70 7.00
CA LEU A 117 -9.55 5.12 7.68
C LEU A 117 -8.29 5.15 6.79
N GLY A 118 -8.46 4.82 5.50
CA GLY A 118 -7.36 4.79 4.53
C GLY A 118 -6.75 6.16 4.32
N ILE A 119 -7.57 7.20 4.13
CA ILE A 119 -7.08 8.57 3.93
C ILE A 119 -6.41 9.10 5.19
N GLU A 120 -7.03 8.94 6.37
CA GLU A 120 -6.45 9.33 7.66
C GLU A 120 -5.07 8.66 7.88
N SER A 121 -5.00 7.35 7.66
CA SER A 121 -3.76 6.59 7.83
C SER A 121 -2.68 7.06 6.86
N ALA A 122 -3.00 7.21 5.56
CA ALA A 122 -2.03 7.61 4.55
C ALA A 122 -1.53 9.05 4.76
N GLN A 123 -2.39 9.96 5.22
CA GLN A 123 -2.00 11.33 5.55
C GLN A 123 -1.02 11.39 6.73
N SER A 124 -1.22 10.54 7.74
CA SER A 124 -0.31 10.48 8.90
C SER A 124 1.10 10.00 8.54
N VAL A 125 1.22 9.23 7.46
CA VAL A 125 2.51 8.65 6.99
C VAL A 125 3.26 9.59 6.06
N GLU A 126 2.56 10.38 5.24
CA GLU A 126 3.11 11.35 4.29
C GLU A 126 4.07 10.76 3.23
N SER A 127 4.09 9.44 3.04
CA SER A 127 4.99 8.76 2.09
C SER A 127 4.56 8.91 0.62
N PHE A 128 3.30 9.27 0.39
CA PHE A 128 2.71 9.49 -0.93
C PHE A 128 2.12 10.90 -1.05
N THR A 129 2.03 11.39 -2.30
CA THR A 129 1.20 12.55 -2.62
C THR A 129 -0.22 12.07 -2.86
N LEU A 130 -1.12 12.33 -1.89
CA LEU A 130 -2.52 11.97 -2.04
C LEU A 130 -3.25 12.95 -2.96
N LEU A 131 -3.90 12.43 -4.00
CA LEU A 131 -4.69 13.18 -4.97
C LEU A 131 -6.18 13.28 -4.57
N ASN A 132 -6.51 12.95 -3.34
CA ASN A 132 -7.84 13.14 -2.79
C ASN A 132 -8.08 14.63 -2.55
N SER A 133 -9.12 15.20 -3.16
CA SER A 133 -9.43 16.64 -3.12
C SER A 133 -10.01 17.11 -1.78
N SER A 134 -10.49 16.20 -0.95
CA SER A 134 -11.10 16.50 0.36
C SER A 134 -10.88 15.35 1.33
N ASN A 135 -10.80 15.71 2.61
CA ASN A 135 -10.83 14.73 3.69
C ASN A 135 -12.27 14.24 3.88
N PRO A 136 -12.55 12.95 3.82
CA PRO A 136 -13.87 12.43 4.08
C PRO A 136 -14.25 12.70 5.54
N ARG A 137 -15.50 13.03 5.77
CA ARG A 137 -16.04 13.05 7.14
C ARG A 137 -16.16 11.60 7.63
N LYS A 138 -15.83 11.36 8.89
CA LYS A 138 -16.02 10.05 9.50
C LYS A 138 -17.49 9.62 9.38
N PRO A 139 -17.79 8.53 8.67
CA PRO A 139 -19.16 8.02 8.54
C PRO A 139 -19.70 7.56 9.89
N ASN A 140 -20.99 7.76 10.09
CA ASN A 140 -21.69 7.23 11.27
C ASN A 140 -22.20 5.82 10.96
N ILE A 141 -21.48 4.81 11.43
CA ILE A 141 -21.86 3.39 11.31
C ILE A 141 -22.06 2.80 12.71
N ALA A 142 -22.77 1.68 12.79
CA ALA A 142 -23.04 1.02 14.08
C ALA A 142 -21.73 0.62 14.78
N PRO A 143 -21.62 0.71 16.11
CA PRO A 143 -20.38 0.46 16.84
C PRO A 143 -19.75 -0.91 16.57
N TYR A 144 -20.56 -1.96 16.41
CA TYR A 144 -20.04 -3.30 16.07
C TYR A 144 -19.42 -3.32 14.66
N ARG A 145 -19.97 -2.55 13.70
CA ARG A 145 -19.42 -2.42 12.35
C ARG A 145 -18.08 -1.67 12.35
N VAL A 146 -17.93 -0.69 13.25
CA VAL A 146 -16.64 -0.01 13.45
C VAL A 146 -15.54 -1.03 13.75
N ASN A 147 -15.78 -1.90 14.75
CA ASN A 147 -14.80 -2.92 15.13
C ASN A 147 -14.49 -3.90 13.98
N ASP A 148 -15.53 -4.36 13.26
CA ASP A 148 -15.34 -5.23 12.10
C ASP A 148 -14.49 -4.59 11.01
N MET A 149 -14.76 -3.33 10.71
CA MET A 149 -14.04 -2.58 9.68
C MET A 149 -12.61 -2.22 10.09
N GLU A 150 -12.35 -1.97 11.38
CA GLU A 150 -10.99 -1.79 11.87
C GLU A 150 -10.17 -3.07 11.78
N VAL A 151 -10.77 -4.24 12.00
CA VAL A 151 -10.13 -5.54 11.78
C VAL A 151 -9.84 -5.73 10.29
N PHE A 152 -10.83 -5.50 9.44
CA PHE A 152 -10.67 -5.61 7.99
C PHE A 152 -9.62 -4.63 7.44
N PHE A 153 -9.54 -3.42 8.00
CA PHE A 153 -8.53 -2.44 7.61
C PHE A 153 -7.10 -2.87 7.98
N ARG A 154 -6.92 -3.60 9.09
CA ARG A 154 -5.59 -4.19 9.43
C ARG A 154 -5.17 -5.22 8.38
N ASP A 155 -6.12 -6.00 7.85
CA ASP A 155 -5.85 -6.93 6.76
C ASP A 155 -5.49 -6.18 5.47
N ILE A 156 -6.18 -5.07 5.15
CA ILE A 156 -5.83 -4.17 4.05
C ILE A 156 -4.39 -3.66 4.21
N GLN A 157 -4.02 -3.16 5.39
CA GLN A 157 -2.66 -2.66 5.67
C GLN A 157 -1.60 -3.75 5.47
N LEU A 158 -1.87 -4.96 5.98
CA LEU A 158 -0.96 -6.08 5.87
C LEU A 158 -0.76 -6.51 4.41
N LEU A 159 -1.85 -6.67 3.64
CA LEU A 159 -1.77 -7.07 2.22
C LEU A 159 -1.14 -5.97 1.35
N THR A 160 -1.41 -4.69 1.65
CA THR A 160 -0.77 -3.55 1.00
C THR A 160 0.74 -3.56 1.22
N ARG A 161 1.18 -3.82 2.45
CA ARG A 161 2.59 -3.95 2.79
C ARG A 161 3.24 -5.17 2.17
N PHE A 162 2.55 -6.32 2.14
CA PHE A 162 3.02 -7.53 1.47
C PHE A 162 3.24 -7.29 -0.03
N TYR A 163 2.35 -6.52 -0.66
CA TYR A 163 2.52 -6.08 -2.04
C TYR A 163 3.75 -5.17 -2.24
N GLY A 164 4.30 -4.58 -1.19
CA GLY A 164 5.43 -3.66 -1.24
C GLY A 164 5.04 -2.18 -1.24
N CYS A 165 3.78 -1.86 -0.99
CA CYS A 165 3.31 -0.48 -0.93
C CYS A 165 3.27 0.02 0.53
N GLY A 166 4.13 0.97 0.86
CA GLY A 166 4.26 1.55 2.21
C GLY A 166 3.32 2.73 2.50
N ILE A 167 2.17 2.82 1.82
CA ILE A 167 1.25 3.97 1.98
C ILE A 167 0.67 4.11 3.39
N PHE A 168 0.56 2.99 4.11
CA PHE A 168 0.05 2.92 5.49
C PHE A 168 1.16 2.62 6.51
N ASP A 169 2.41 2.50 6.08
CA ASP A 169 3.50 2.21 7.00
C ASP A 169 3.77 3.44 7.87
N ALA A 170 3.68 3.25 9.19
CA ALA A 170 4.03 4.31 10.11
C ALA A 170 5.42 4.88 9.74
N PRO A 171 5.61 6.21 9.76
CA PRO A 171 6.93 6.77 9.59
C PRO A 171 7.84 6.05 10.57
N VAL A 172 8.95 5.52 10.07
CA VAL A 172 9.98 4.98 10.97
C VAL A 172 10.28 6.11 11.93
N ALA A 173 9.87 5.97 13.19
CA ALA A 173 10.11 6.97 14.21
C ALA A 173 11.60 7.29 14.13
N LYS A 174 11.95 8.58 13.96
CA LYS A 174 13.35 8.98 14.04
C LYS A 174 13.84 8.41 15.36
N PRO A 175 14.80 7.50 15.36
CA PRO A 175 15.28 6.98 16.62
C PRO A 175 15.72 8.17 17.45
N GLN A 176 15.29 8.25 18.67
CA GLN A 176 15.90 9.10 19.70
C GLN A 176 17.31 8.57 19.98
N SER A 177 18.07 8.21 18.94
CA SER A 177 19.38 7.62 19.12
C SER A 177 20.40 8.73 19.23
N GLU A 178 21.20 8.64 20.25
CA GLU A 178 22.32 9.52 20.54
C GLU A 178 23.40 9.50 19.44
N HIS A 179 23.26 8.62 18.40
CA HIS A 179 24.26 8.43 17.35
C HIS A 179 23.63 8.50 15.96
N LEU A 180 23.41 9.72 15.47
CA LEU A 180 23.13 9.99 14.06
C LEU A 180 24.45 10.12 13.30
N PHE A 181 24.57 9.39 12.20
CA PHE A 181 25.69 9.53 11.25
C PHE A 181 25.27 10.46 10.12
N TYR A 182 26.11 11.43 9.81
CA TYR A 182 25.92 12.36 8.71
C TYR A 182 26.79 11.93 7.55
N ILE A 183 26.19 11.73 6.38
CA ILE A 183 26.89 11.41 5.14
C ILE A 183 26.96 12.67 4.32
N HIS A 184 28.16 13.09 3.97
CA HIS A 184 28.41 14.22 3.11
C HIS A 184 29.57 13.89 2.18
N ALA A 185 29.35 13.93 0.87
CA ALA A 185 30.40 13.82 -0.13
C ALA A 185 30.68 15.20 -0.73
N THR A 186 31.93 15.58 -0.79
CA THR A 186 32.38 16.90 -1.31
C THR A 186 32.44 16.95 -2.84
N ASP A 187 32.61 15.78 -3.48
CA ASP A 187 32.85 15.59 -4.91
C ASP A 187 31.62 15.18 -5.72
N ARG A 188 30.50 14.93 -5.05
CA ARG A 188 29.27 14.44 -5.68
C ARG A 188 28.03 14.78 -4.83
N PRO A 189 26.83 14.84 -5.44
CA PRO A 189 25.61 15.14 -4.72
C PRO A 189 25.14 13.92 -3.89
N ALA A 190 25.87 13.60 -2.82
CA ALA A 190 25.45 12.60 -1.85
C ALA A 190 25.37 13.27 -0.47
N LYS A 191 24.19 13.18 0.15
CA LYS A 191 23.86 13.87 1.39
C LYS A 191 22.87 13.02 2.17
N GLY A 192 23.17 12.70 3.40
CA GLY A 192 22.24 11.87 4.15
C GLY A 192 22.46 11.90 5.65
N ILE A 193 21.44 11.43 6.35
CA ILE A 193 21.46 11.17 7.77
C ILE A 193 21.04 9.71 7.94
N GLY A 194 21.77 8.96 8.73
CA GLY A 194 21.44 7.57 9.02
C GLY A 194 21.79 7.19 10.45
N TYR A 195 21.36 6.02 10.85
CA TYR A 195 21.69 5.42 12.14
C TYR A 195 21.89 3.92 12.00
N TYR A 196 22.62 3.33 12.92
CA TYR A 196 22.78 1.89 12.99
C TYR A 196 21.71 1.29 13.91
N ASP A 197 20.81 0.50 13.34
CA ASP A 197 19.83 -0.25 14.12
C ASP A 197 20.46 -1.53 14.66
N ARG A 198 20.66 -1.58 15.97
CA ARG A 198 21.28 -2.72 16.65
C ARG A 198 20.41 -3.98 16.63
N ASN A 199 19.10 -3.85 16.49
CA ASN A 199 18.19 -4.99 16.48
C ASN A 199 18.21 -5.71 15.14
N SER A 200 18.12 -4.97 14.05
CA SER A 200 18.19 -5.52 12.68
C SER A 200 19.62 -5.70 12.20
N LYS A 201 20.62 -5.11 12.88
CA LYS A 201 22.03 -5.05 12.48
C LYS A 201 22.25 -4.39 11.11
N HIS A 202 21.37 -3.45 10.74
CA HIS A 202 21.46 -2.72 9.49
C HIS A 202 21.70 -1.23 9.73
N PHE A 203 22.34 -0.61 8.75
CA PHE A 203 22.42 0.85 8.69
C PHE A 203 21.17 1.39 7.98
N VAL A 204 20.41 2.25 8.66
CA VAL A 204 19.15 2.82 8.16
C VAL A 204 19.38 4.25 7.72
N LEU A 205 19.07 4.56 6.47
CA LEU A 205 19.08 5.93 5.96
C LEU A 205 17.75 6.61 6.26
N VAL A 206 17.80 7.82 6.80
CA VAL A 206 16.61 8.62 7.09
C VAL A 206 16.07 9.23 5.80
N LYS A 207 14.74 9.41 5.72
CA LYS A 207 14.06 10.04 4.57
C LYS A 207 14.70 11.39 4.20
N GLY A 208 14.89 11.62 2.92
CA GLY A 208 15.50 12.84 2.38
C GLY A 208 17.00 12.71 2.08
N CYS A 209 17.58 11.51 2.23
CA CYS A 209 18.93 11.24 1.79
C CYS A 209 19.04 11.27 0.26
N ILE A 210 20.09 11.89 -0.23
CA ILE A 210 20.48 11.90 -1.65
C ILE A 210 21.60 10.88 -1.80
N ILE A 211 21.38 9.82 -2.56
CA ILE A 211 22.35 8.76 -2.82
C ILE A 211 23.00 9.03 -4.19
N ALA A 212 24.33 8.84 -4.27
CA ALA A 212 25.03 8.97 -5.54
C ALA A 212 24.54 7.92 -6.56
N SER A 213 24.32 8.33 -7.81
CA SER A 213 23.83 7.45 -8.88
C SER A 213 24.88 6.43 -9.37
N LYS A 214 26.14 6.60 -8.99
CA LYS A 214 27.24 5.71 -9.34
C LYS A 214 27.92 5.17 -8.09
N VAL A 215 28.08 3.86 -8.04
CA VAL A 215 28.84 3.16 -6.99
C VAL A 215 30.34 3.31 -7.28
N VAL A 216 31.13 3.62 -6.24
CA VAL A 216 32.59 3.66 -6.38
C VAL A 216 33.15 2.24 -6.45
N PRO A 217 34.24 2.02 -7.23
CA PRO A 217 34.84 0.67 -7.39
C PRO A 217 35.21 -0.01 -6.07
N SER A 218 35.63 0.76 -5.08
CA SER A 218 35.96 0.25 -3.74
C SER A 218 34.76 -0.31 -2.98
N PHE A 219 33.54 0.07 -3.33
CA PHE A 219 32.33 -0.46 -2.70
C PHE A 219 31.91 -1.79 -3.33
N VAL A 220 32.19 -1.98 -4.62
CA VAL A 220 31.88 -3.23 -5.33
C VAL A 220 32.69 -4.39 -4.74
N SER A 221 33.92 -4.15 -4.30
CA SER A 221 34.77 -5.18 -3.67
C SER A 221 34.35 -5.60 -2.25
N ILE A 222 33.39 -4.88 -1.62
CA ILE A 222 32.89 -5.20 -0.28
C ILE A 222 31.65 -6.08 -0.35
N ILE A 223 30.93 -6.07 -1.46
CA ILE A 223 29.67 -6.84 -1.66
C ILE A 223 29.83 -8.04 -2.60
N SER A 224 31.01 -8.32 -3.07
CA SER A 224 31.42 -9.56 -3.76
C SER A 224 32.12 -10.47 -2.76
#